data_d6bcac15876634e8a054496b7c6dfac5
#
_entry.id   d6bcac15876634e8a054496b7c6dfac5
#
_cell.length_a   1.000
_cell.length_b   1.000
_cell.length_c   1.000
_cell.angle_alpha   90.00
_cell.angle_beta   90.00
_cell.angle_gamma   90.00
#
_symmetry.space_group_name_H-M   'P 1'
#
loop_
_entity.id
_entity.type
_entity.pdbx_description
1 polymer ?
#
loop_
_entity_poly.entity_id
_entity_poly.type
_entity_poly.pdbx_seq_one_letter_code
_entity_poly.pdbx_strand_id
1 'polypeptide(L)'
;MSKKYRKEIESLLSKSESSINKKLQHLYKDLAEEITQDIIKLSKEIELDDKFSKKLQKERLEAIRSQMYAKANQLAGNQEKNIFDFLKHDGQTAYNELFYEFEMSEKIPLSFTMMTDKQIATIINTPVAGRKLSTRLKGNSTKMKQNLNRVLTRGFAKGWSTQKMAVQIAEIGGANYRRARNIARTESGRVTSVT
;
A
#
# COMPACT_ATOMS: atom_id res chain seq x y z
N MET A 1 10.55 -21.31 25.11
CA MET A 1 11.02 -20.06 24.49
C MET A 1 11.53 -19.08 25.54
N SER A 2 12.83 -18.72 25.48
CA SER A 2 13.42 -17.82 26.46
C SER A 2 12.85 -16.39 26.27
N LYS A 3 12.59 -15.65 27.38
CA LYS A 3 12.07 -14.26 27.32
C LYS A 3 12.97 -13.32 26.51
N LYS A 4 14.27 -13.58 26.44
CA LYS A 4 15.25 -12.80 25.68
C LYS A 4 15.02 -12.96 24.17
N TYR A 5 14.87 -14.19 23.71
CA TYR A 5 14.68 -14.54 22.30
C TYR A 5 13.38 -13.98 21.74
N ARG A 6 12.30 -14.14 22.50
CA ARG A 6 11.01 -13.56 22.13
C ARG A 6 11.09 -12.05 21.89
N LYS A 7 11.80 -11.34 22.76
CA LYS A 7 12.01 -9.89 22.60
C LYS A 7 12.84 -9.56 21.36
N GLU A 8 13.78 -10.41 20.99
CA GLU A 8 14.61 -10.23 19.80
C GLU A 8 13.79 -10.39 18.52
N ILE A 9 12.98 -11.44 18.42
CA ILE A 9 12.03 -11.64 17.31
C ILE A 9 11.05 -10.47 17.23
N GLU A 10 10.43 -10.08 18.34
CA GLU A 10 9.50 -8.94 18.40
C GLU A 10 10.18 -7.63 17.93
N SER A 11 11.45 -7.42 18.26
CA SER A 11 12.24 -6.28 17.80
C SER A 11 12.48 -6.31 16.29
N LEU A 12 12.84 -7.47 15.72
CA LEU A 12 13.06 -7.63 14.28
C LEU A 12 11.76 -7.38 13.49
N LEU A 13 10.66 -7.98 13.91
CA LEU A 13 9.35 -7.80 13.28
C LEU A 13 8.86 -6.34 13.38
N SER A 14 9.10 -5.68 14.52
CA SER A 14 8.76 -4.25 14.70
C SER A 14 9.56 -3.33 13.78
N LYS A 15 10.86 -3.60 13.58
CA LYS A 15 11.69 -2.85 12.62
C LYS A 15 11.21 -3.05 11.19
N SER A 16 10.86 -4.28 10.83
CA SER A 16 10.30 -4.63 9.52
C SER A 16 8.97 -3.92 9.28
N GLU A 17 8.04 -3.93 10.26
CA GLU A 17 6.77 -3.19 10.20
C GLU A 17 7.00 -1.69 10.05
N SER A 18 7.96 -1.11 10.76
CA SER A 18 8.30 0.32 10.62
C SER A 18 8.81 0.64 9.20
N SER A 19 9.62 -0.23 8.64
CA SER A 19 10.15 -0.06 7.27
C SER A 19 9.05 -0.08 6.22
N ILE A 20 8.15 -1.07 6.24
CA ILE A 20 7.05 -1.16 5.28
C ILE A 20 6.08 0.02 5.45
N ASN A 21 5.81 0.46 6.68
CA ASN A 21 4.95 1.61 6.93
C ASN A 21 5.50 2.89 6.29
N LYS A 22 6.81 3.15 6.39
CA LYS A 22 7.46 4.29 5.72
C LYS A 22 7.35 4.18 4.19
N LYS A 23 7.63 3.01 3.62
CA LYS A 23 7.51 2.78 2.16
C LYS A 23 6.08 3.04 1.66
N LEU A 24 5.08 2.49 2.36
CA LEU A 24 3.68 2.72 1.99
C LEU A 24 3.28 4.19 2.15
N GLN A 25 3.73 4.87 3.20
CA GLN A 25 3.46 6.29 3.41
C GLN A 25 3.99 7.15 2.27
N HIS A 26 5.24 6.91 1.83
CA HIS A 26 5.83 7.61 0.69
C HIS A 26 5.02 7.37 -0.59
N LEU A 27 4.70 6.11 -0.93
CA LEU A 27 3.92 5.80 -2.12
C LEU A 27 2.60 6.58 -2.21
N TYR A 28 1.88 6.68 -1.10
CA TYR A 28 0.59 7.40 -1.08
C TYR A 28 0.75 8.92 -1.06
N LYS A 29 1.81 9.43 -0.44
CA LYS A 29 2.14 10.85 -0.43
C LYS A 29 2.55 11.31 -1.83
N ASP A 30 3.48 10.60 -2.46
CA ASP A 30 3.97 10.93 -3.80
C ASP A 30 2.83 10.93 -4.82
N LEU A 31 1.94 9.93 -4.77
CA LEU A 31 0.75 9.89 -5.62
C LEU A 31 -0.14 11.14 -5.41
N ALA A 32 -0.39 11.54 -4.16
CA ALA A 32 -1.23 12.70 -3.88
C ALA A 32 -0.59 14.00 -4.38
N GLU A 33 0.72 14.14 -4.23
CA GLU A 33 1.51 15.27 -4.73
C GLU A 33 1.48 15.33 -6.27
N GLU A 34 1.74 14.21 -6.94
CA GLU A 34 1.70 14.13 -8.40
C GLU A 34 0.33 14.49 -8.99
N ILE A 35 -0.76 13.97 -8.42
CA ILE A 35 -2.12 14.30 -8.87
C ILE A 35 -2.41 15.80 -8.63
N THR A 36 -1.94 16.35 -7.51
CA THR A 36 -2.09 17.77 -7.21
C THR A 36 -1.36 18.63 -8.23
N GLN A 37 -0.14 18.27 -8.62
CA GLN A 37 0.62 18.99 -9.65
C GLN A 37 -0.07 18.96 -11.02
N ASP A 38 -0.64 17.81 -11.39
CA ASP A 38 -1.39 17.68 -12.65
C ASP A 38 -2.63 18.62 -12.65
N ILE A 39 -3.31 18.76 -11.53
CA ILE A 39 -4.45 19.67 -11.37
C ILE A 39 -4.01 21.14 -11.44
N ILE A 40 -2.88 21.50 -10.81
CA ILE A 40 -2.32 22.85 -10.86
C ILE A 40 -1.98 23.24 -12.30
N LYS A 41 -1.33 22.35 -13.04
CA LYS A 41 -1.02 22.58 -14.47
C LYS A 41 -2.27 22.83 -15.29
N LEU A 42 -3.29 22.00 -15.14
CA LEU A 42 -4.56 22.16 -15.85
C LEU A 42 -5.24 23.48 -15.48
N SER A 43 -5.29 23.85 -14.21
CA SER A 43 -5.92 25.09 -13.77
C SER A 43 -5.26 26.32 -14.40
N LYS A 44 -3.93 26.35 -14.47
CA LYS A 44 -3.18 27.43 -15.15
C LYS A 44 -3.48 27.49 -16.64
N GLU A 45 -3.57 26.34 -17.31
CA GLU A 45 -3.92 26.31 -18.74
C GLU A 45 -5.33 26.79 -19.00
N ILE A 46 -6.28 26.56 -18.08
CA ILE A 46 -7.66 27.05 -18.16
C ILE A 46 -7.71 28.58 -17.98
N GLU A 47 -6.93 29.12 -17.04
CA GLU A 47 -6.88 30.56 -16.76
C GLU A 47 -6.26 31.39 -17.91
N LEU A 48 -5.35 30.79 -18.68
CA LEU A 48 -4.65 31.46 -19.80
C LEU A 48 -5.45 31.49 -21.12
N ASP A 49 -6.54 30.75 -21.21
CA ASP A 49 -7.30 30.60 -22.46
C ASP A 49 -8.73 31.09 -22.33
N ASP A 50 -8.96 32.38 -22.59
CA ASP A 50 -10.28 33.03 -22.58
C ASP A 50 -11.32 32.41 -23.55
N LYS A 51 -10.87 31.56 -24.50
CA LYS A 51 -11.72 30.84 -25.47
C LYS A 51 -11.96 29.38 -25.07
N PHE A 52 -11.75 29.04 -23.82
CA PHE A 52 -11.83 27.67 -23.34
C PHE A 52 -13.26 27.11 -23.46
N SER A 53 -13.53 26.40 -24.53
CA SER A 53 -14.85 25.79 -24.75
C SER A 53 -15.13 24.70 -23.70
N LYS A 54 -16.41 24.53 -23.33
CA LYS A 54 -16.84 23.42 -22.43
C LYS A 54 -16.39 22.05 -22.92
N LYS A 55 -16.24 21.88 -24.23
CA LYS A 55 -15.73 20.65 -24.86
C LYS A 55 -14.27 20.41 -24.49
N LEU A 56 -13.41 21.42 -24.61
CA LEU A 56 -11.99 21.33 -24.29
C LEU A 56 -11.77 21.11 -22.78
N GLN A 57 -12.58 21.73 -21.91
CA GLN A 57 -12.55 21.46 -20.46
C GLN A 57 -12.86 19.99 -20.15
N LYS A 58 -13.85 19.40 -20.83
CA LYS A 58 -14.22 18.00 -20.67
C LYS A 58 -13.09 17.07 -21.12
N GLU A 59 -12.49 17.32 -22.29
CA GLU A 59 -11.39 16.52 -22.82
C GLU A 59 -10.18 16.52 -21.88
N ARG A 60 -9.81 17.69 -21.34
CA ARG A 60 -8.70 17.80 -20.37
C ARG A 60 -9.00 17.14 -19.04
N LEU A 61 -10.23 17.24 -18.54
CA LEU A 61 -10.65 16.54 -17.33
C LEU A 61 -10.58 15.01 -17.51
N GLU A 62 -10.94 14.51 -18.69
CA GLU A 62 -10.83 13.08 -19.03
C GLU A 62 -9.36 12.64 -19.12
N ALA A 63 -8.48 13.47 -19.68
CA ALA A 63 -7.04 13.22 -19.73
C ALA A 63 -6.43 13.11 -18.33
N ILE A 64 -6.74 14.05 -17.42
CA ILE A 64 -6.29 13.98 -16.03
C ILE A 64 -6.83 12.73 -15.32
N ARG A 65 -8.09 12.41 -15.53
CA ARG A 65 -8.69 11.19 -14.96
C ARG A 65 -7.95 9.94 -15.42
N SER A 66 -7.62 9.87 -16.69
CA SER A 66 -6.83 8.75 -17.25
C SER A 66 -5.44 8.66 -16.63
N GLN A 67 -4.72 9.77 -16.53
CA GLN A 67 -3.40 9.82 -15.87
C GLN A 67 -3.48 9.44 -14.40
N MET A 68 -4.45 9.96 -13.67
CA MET A 68 -4.71 9.60 -12.27
C MET A 68 -4.96 8.10 -12.09
N TYR A 69 -5.73 7.49 -13.00
CA TYR A 69 -5.96 6.04 -12.95
C TYR A 69 -4.72 5.24 -13.25
N ALA A 70 -3.89 5.67 -14.20
CA ALA A 70 -2.60 5.04 -14.49
C ALA A 70 -1.67 5.08 -13.27
N LYS A 71 -1.50 6.25 -12.66
CA LYS A 71 -0.71 6.43 -11.42
C LYS A 71 -1.24 5.59 -10.25
N ALA A 72 -2.56 5.55 -10.06
CA ALA A 72 -3.19 4.73 -9.03
C ALA A 72 -3.03 3.21 -9.28
N ASN A 73 -2.98 2.77 -10.53
CA ASN A 73 -2.66 1.39 -10.89
C ASN A 73 -1.19 1.05 -10.61
N GLN A 74 -0.28 1.94 -10.95
CA GLN A 74 1.15 1.79 -10.64
C GLN A 74 1.39 1.70 -9.13
N LEU A 75 0.77 2.59 -8.36
CA LEU A 75 0.81 2.53 -6.89
C LEU A 75 0.28 1.17 -6.39
N ALA A 76 -0.83 0.68 -6.94
CA ALA A 76 -1.40 -0.61 -6.52
C ALA A 76 -0.43 -1.78 -6.74
N GLY A 77 0.28 -1.82 -7.89
CA GLY A 77 1.32 -2.81 -8.16
C GLY A 77 2.51 -2.70 -7.21
N ASN A 78 3.02 -1.50 -6.99
CA ASN A 78 4.13 -1.24 -6.07
C ASN A 78 3.76 -1.60 -4.62
N GLN A 79 2.54 -1.26 -4.19
CA GLN A 79 2.02 -1.61 -2.87
C GLN A 79 1.94 -3.12 -2.68
N GLU A 80 1.37 -3.84 -3.65
CA GLU A 80 1.23 -5.30 -3.59
C GLU A 80 2.60 -5.97 -3.49
N LYS A 81 3.56 -5.57 -4.32
CA LYS A 81 4.94 -6.06 -4.28
C LYS A 81 5.59 -5.79 -2.92
N ASN A 82 5.56 -4.54 -2.45
CA ASN A 82 6.20 -4.18 -1.18
C ASN A 82 5.61 -4.92 0.02
N ILE A 83 4.28 -5.13 0.04
CA ILE A 83 3.62 -5.88 1.11
C ILE A 83 3.99 -7.37 0.99
N PHE A 84 4.02 -7.93 -0.22
CA PHE A 84 4.41 -9.33 -0.41
C PHE A 84 5.85 -9.59 0.06
N ASP A 85 6.79 -8.74 -0.32
CA ASP A 85 8.20 -8.83 0.10
C ASP A 85 8.35 -8.70 1.62
N PHE A 86 7.59 -7.80 2.23
CA PHE A 86 7.53 -7.64 3.68
C PHE A 86 7.01 -8.90 4.38
N LEU A 87 5.89 -9.46 3.91
CA LEU A 87 5.29 -10.68 4.49
C LEU A 87 6.22 -11.90 4.34
N LYS A 88 6.91 -11.98 3.20
CA LYS A 88 7.91 -13.04 2.96
C LYS A 88 9.05 -12.94 3.97
N HIS A 89 9.61 -11.74 4.15
CA HIS A 89 10.67 -11.50 5.13
C HIS A 89 10.21 -11.83 6.56
N ASP A 90 9.04 -11.35 6.98
CA ASP A 90 8.52 -11.58 8.33
C ASP A 90 8.26 -13.07 8.60
N GLY A 91 7.65 -13.78 7.65
CA GLY A 91 7.37 -15.20 7.78
C GLY A 91 8.66 -16.03 7.84
N GLN A 92 9.63 -15.75 6.98
CA GLN A 92 10.93 -16.42 7.01
C GLN A 92 11.69 -16.14 8.32
N THR A 93 11.67 -14.90 8.80
CA THR A 93 12.29 -14.51 10.05
C THR A 93 11.65 -15.27 11.22
N ALA A 94 10.32 -15.25 11.33
CA ALA A 94 9.62 -15.94 12.42
C ALA A 94 9.90 -17.44 12.42
N TYR A 95 9.88 -18.09 11.27
CA TYR A 95 10.17 -19.52 11.12
C TYR A 95 11.60 -19.85 11.50
N ASN A 96 12.59 -19.15 10.94
CA ASN A 96 14.00 -19.42 11.14
C ASN A 96 14.42 -19.21 12.61
N GLU A 97 13.93 -18.11 13.21
CA GLU A 97 14.21 -17.78 14.60
C GLU A 97 13.58 -18.79 15.58
N LEU A 98 12.37 -19.27 15.29
CA LEU A 98 11.71 -20.30 16.09
C LEU A 98 12.52 -21.60 16.10
N PHE A 99 12.96 -22.08 14.93
CA PHE A 99 13.74 -23.30 14.82
C PHE A 99 15.13 -23.17 15.45
N TYR A 100 15.79 -22.03 15.25
CA TYR A 100 17.09 -21.76 15.89
C TYR A 100 16.98 -21.83 17.42
N GLU A 101 15.89 -21.27 17.99
CA GLU A 101 15.68 -21.37 19.44
C GLU A 101 15.43 -22.81 19.90
N PHE A 102 14.67 -23.59 19.15
CA PHE A 102 14.46 -25.00 19.46
C PHE A 102 15.79 -25.80 19.47
N GLU A 103 16.60 -25.61 18.45
CA GLU A 103 17.91 -26.28 18.34
C GLU A 103 18.83 -25.89 19.49
N MET A 104 18.87 -24.62 19.89
CA MET A 104 19.70 -24.13 20.97
C MET A 104 19.19 -24.50 22.36
N SER A 105 17.87 -24.58 22.56
CA SER A 105 17.28 -24.89 23.88
C SER A 105 17.27 -26.39 24.20
N GLU A 106 16.98 -27.24 23.23
CA GLU A 106 16.83 -28.66 23.42
C GLU A 106 18.13 -29.43 23.17
N LYS A 107 19.18 -28.76 22.65
CA LYS A 107 20.47 -29.38 22.25
C LYS A 107 20.30 -30.59 21.33
N ILE A 108 19.18 -30.66 20.62
CA ILE A 108 18.88 -31.69 19.64
C ILE A 108 19.22 -31.11 18.27
N PRO A 109 20.15 -31.70 17.50
CA PRO A 109 20.40 -31.30 16.13
C PRO A 109 19.17 -31.66 15.30
N LEU A 110 18.27 -30.69 15.13
CA LEU A 110 17.18 -30.83 14.21
C LEU A 110 17.75 -30.72 12.79
N SER A 111 17.33 -31.61 11.89
CA SER A 111 17.59 -31.44 10.46
C SER A 111 16.77 -30.23 9.94
N PHE A 112 17.21 -29.03 10.32
CA PHE A 112 16.53 -27.79 9.99
C PHE A 112 16.67 -27.51 8.51
N THR A 113 15.54 -27.34 7.82
CA THR A 113 15.49 -26.87 6.46
C THR A 113 14.85 -25.49 6.46
N MET A 114 15.58 -24.49 5.98
CA MET A 114 15.06 -23.14 5.84
C MET A 114 13.79 -23.13 4.98
N MET A 115 12.81 -22.32 5.38
CA MET A 115 11.58 -22.15 4.61
C MET A 115 11.90 -21.58 3.22
N THR A 116 11.50 -22.30 2.19
CA THR A 116 11.71 -21.88 0.80
C THR A 116 10.76 -20.74 0.40
N ASP A 117 11.16 -19.97 -0.60
CA ASP A 117 10.34 -18.93 -1.19
C ASP A 117 8.97 -19.42 -1.67
N LYS A 118 8.91 -20.66 -2.16
CA LYS A 118 7.67 -21.28 -2.64
C LYS A 118 6.72 -21.60 -1.49
N GLN A 119 7.24 -22.10 -0.38
CA GLN A 119 6.43 -22.41 0.81
C GLN A 119 5.84 -21.15 1.41
N ILE A 120 6.65 -20.13 1.65
CA ILE A 120 6.15 -18.86 2.21
C ILE A 120 5.16 -18.15 1.25
N ALA A 121 5.40 -18.18 -0.05
CA ALA A 121 4.46 -17.65 -1.04
C ALA A 121 3.11 -18.39 -1.00
N THR A 122 3.10 -19.69 -0.77
CA THR A 122 1.88 -20.48 -0.61
C THR A 122 1.10 -20.01 0.62
N ILE A 123 1.78 -19.83 1.77
CA ILE A 123 1.17 -19.30 2.99
C ILE A 123 0.57 -17.93 2.76
N ILE A 124 1.33 -16.99 2.15
CA ILE A 124 0.85 -15.63 1.87
C ILE A 124 -0.39 -15.63 0.98
N ASN A 125 -0.43 -16.50 -0.03
CA ASN A 125 -1.53 -16.58 -0.99
C ASN A 125 -2.75 -17.36 -0.49
N THR A 126 -2.66 -18.02 0.67
CA THR A 126 -3.81 -18.70 1.29
C THR A 126 -4.88 -17.68 1.70
N PRO A 127 -6.14 -17.85 1.28
CA PRO A 127 -7.21 -16.91 1.62
C PRO A 127 -7.47 -16.83 3.13
N VAL A 128 -7.72 -15.62 3.63
CA VAL A 128 -8.18 -15.38 5.00
C VAL A 128 -9.61 -14.89 4.95
N ALA A 129 -10.50 -15.53 5.69
CA ALA A 129 -11.95 -15.25 5.64
C ALA A 129 -12.47 -15.17 4.19
N GLY A 130 -12.03 -16.11 3.34
CA GLY A 130 -12.43 -16.23 1.94
C GLY A 130 -11.83 -15.19 0.98
N ARG A 131 -10.89 -14.33 1.44
CA ARG A 131 -10.28 -13.28 0.61
C ARG A 131 -8.77 -13.38 0.57
N LYS A 132 -8.20 -13.37 -0.65
CA LYS A 132 -6.76 -13.30 -0.88
C LYS A 132 -6.24 -11.88 -0.59
N LEU A 133 -4.95 -11.77 -0.25
CA LEU A 133 -4.24 -10.50 -0.07
C LEU A 133 -4.44 -9.57 -1.28
N SER A 134 -4.22 -10.07 -2.50
CA SER A 134 -4.40 -9.31 -3.76
C SER A 134 -5.81 -8.73 -3.90
N THR A 135 -6.86 -9.49 -3.54
CA THR A 135 -8.26 -9.02 -3.56
C THR A 135 -8.49 -7.87 -2.58
N ARG A 136 -7.91 -7.96 -1.38
CA ARG A 136 -8.04 -6.91 -0.34
C ARG A 136 -7.33 -5.63 -0.78
N LEU A 137 -6.13 -5.73 -1.35
CA LEU A 137 -5.36 -4.59 -1.87
C LEU A 137 -6.02 -3.96 -3.10
N LYS A 138 -6.54 -4.79 -4.02
CA LYS A 138 -7.32 -4.31 -5.17
C LYS A 138 -8.56 -3.52 -4.73
N GLY A 139 -9.27 -4.00 -3.72
CA GLY A 139 -10.41 -3.28 -3.14
C GLY A 139 -10.03 -1.91 -2.57
N ASN A 140 -8.87 -1.80 -1.90
CA ASN A 140 -8.35 -0.52 -1.42
C ASN A 140 -8.05 0.44 -2.58
N SER A 141 -7.36 -0.02 -3.62
CA SER A 141 -7.05 0.78 -4.81
C SER A 141 -8.30 1.22 -5.57
N THR A 142 -9.28 0.35 -5.75
CA THR A 142 -10.56 0.68 -6.41
C THR A 142 -11.29 1.80 -5.66
N LYS A 143 -11.38 1.71 -4.34
CA LYS A 143 -12.01 2.74 -3.50
C LYS A 143 -11.28 4.08 -3.58
N MET A 144 -9.95 4.04 -3.62
CA MET A 144 -9.13 5.24 -3.81
C MET A 144 -9.45 5.93 -5.14
N LYS A 145 -9.44 5.18 -6.25
CA LYS A 145 -9.78 5.72 -7.59
C LYS A 145 -11.16 6.35 -7.64
N GLN A 146 -12.16 5.70 -7.05
CA GLN A 146 -13.53 6.24 -6.97
C GLN A 146 -13.57 7.55 -6.21
N ASN A 147 -12.89 7.64 -5.07
CA ASN A 147 -12.85 8.86 -4.27
C ASN A 147 -12.10 10.00 -4.98
N LEU A 148 -10.96 9.71 -5.59
CA LEU A 148 -10.20 10.68 -6.38
C LEU A 148 -11.03 11.20 -7.56
N ASN A 149 -11.70 10.33 -8.31
CA ASN A 149 -12.59 10.73 -9.39
C ASN A 149 -13.73 11.65 -8.89
N ARG A 150 -14.28 11.35 -7.71
CA ARG A 150 -15.32 12.19 -7.10
C ARG A 150 -14.82 13.60 -6.76
N VAL A 151 -13.61 13.71 -6.24
CA VAL A 151 -12.98 15.00 -5.92
C VAL A 151 -12.75 15.80 -7.21
N LEU A 152 -12.21 15.19 -8.27
CA LEU A 152 -12.02 15.85 -9.55
C LEU A 152 -13.37 16.34 -10.13
N THR A 153 -14.32 15.43 -10.27
CA THR A 153 -15.63 15.77 -10.87
C THR A 153 -16.34 16.88 -10.10
N ARG A 154 -16.37 16.80 -8.76
CA ARG A 154 -17.02 17.83 -7.92
C ARG A 154 -16.23 19.13 -7.88
N GLY A 155 -14.90 19.04 -7.83
CA GLY A 155 -14.01 20.19 -7.77
C GLY A 155 -14.19 21.08 -9.01
N PHE A 156 -14.11 20.48 -10.19
CA PHE A 156 -14.31 21.23 -11.44
C PHE A 156 -15.76 21.70 -11.61
N ALA A 157 -16.76 20.86 -11.31
CA ALA A 157 -18.17 21.25 -11.44
C ALA A 157 -18.58 22.40 -10.49
N LYS A 158 -17.94 22.51 -9.32
CA LYS A 158 -18.23 23.51 -8.29
C LYS A 158 -17.21 24.66 -8.25
N GLY A 159 -16.25 24.71 -9.17
CA GLY A 159 -15.19 25.73 -9.19
C GLY A 159 -14.35 25.73 -7.91
N TRP A 160 -14.00 24.55 -7.35
CA TRP A 160 -13.14 24.51 -6.18
C TRP A 160 -11.73 25.01 -6.52
N SER A 161 -11.13 25.75 -5.58
CA SER A 161 -9.72 26.11 -5.73
C SER A 161 -8.83 24.85 -5.75
N THR A 162 -7.70 24.94 -6.43
CA THR A 162 -6.65 23.91 -6.46
C THR A 162 -6.23 23.50 -5.05
N GLN A 163 -6.10 24.45 -4.14
CA GLN A 163 -5.77 24.18 -2.72
C GLN A 163 -6.82 23.28 -2.06
N LYS A 164 -8.11 23.54 -2.28
CA LYS A 164 -9.20 22.72 -1.72
C LYS A 164 -9.16 21.30 -2.29
N MET A 165 -8.93 21.15 -3.60
CA MET A 165 -8.79 19.84 -4.22
C MET A 165 -7.57 19.09 -3.69
N ALA A 166 -6.42 19.76 -3.53
CA ALA A 166 -5.19 19.18 -2.98
C ALA A 166 -5.39 18.61 -1.57
N VAL A 167 -6.06 19.36 -0.69
CA VAL A 167 -6.37 18.88 0.68
C VAL A 167 -7.21 17.59 0.62
N GLN A 168 -8.25 17.56 -0.20
CA GLN A 168 -9.10 16.38 -0.33
C GLN A 168 -8.36 15.17 -0.91
N ILE A 169 -7.44 15.38 -1.85
CA ILE A 169 -6.59 14.32 -2.42
C ILE A 169 -5.62 13.77 -1.36
N ALA A 170 -4.99 14.63 -0.58
CA ALA A 170 -4.12 14.23 0.52
C ALA A 170 -4.87 13.41 1.58
N GLU A 171 -6.09 13.79 1.95
CA GLU A 171 -6.96 13.04 2.86
C GLU A 171 -7.30 11.64 2.32
N ILE A 172 -7.59 11.53 1.03
CA ILE A 172 -7.84 10.24 0.37
C ILE A 172 -6.59 9.37 0.41
N GLY A 173 -5.42 9.93 0.08
CA GLY A 173 -4.12 9.24 0.18
C GLY A 173 -3.88 8.72 1.59
N GLY A 174 -4.01 9.55 2.60
CA GLY A 174 -3.84 9.18 4.01
C GLY A 174 -4.82 8.10 4.49
N ALA A 175 -6.09 8.15 4.07
CA ALA A 175 -7.08 7.14 4.41
C ALA A 175 -6.76 5.76 3.78
N ASN A 176 -6.31 5.75 2.52
CA ASN A 176 -5.95 4.52 1.83
C ASN A 176 -4.61 3.95 2.32
N TYR A 177 -3.64 4.80 2.66
CA TYR A 177 -2.43 4.40 3.37
C TYR A 177 -2.75 3.64 4.68
N ARG A 178 -3.61 4.21 5.54
CA ARG A 178 -4.00 3.55 6.80
C ARG A 178 -4.62 2.17 6.57
N ARG A 179 -5.44 2.01 5.53
CA ARG A 179 -6.00 0.70 5.15
C ARG A 179 -4.94 -0.27 4.67
N ALA A 180 -4.03 0.16 3.80
CA ALA A 180 -2.93 -0.66 3.31
C ALA A 180 -2.03 -1.15 4.46
N ARG A 181 -1.68 -0.25 5.39
CA ARG A 181 -0.94 -0.56 6.60
C ARG A 181 -1.66 -1.61 7.47
N ASN A 182 -2.97 -1.44 7.69
CA ASN A 182 -3.74 -2.39 8.48
C ASN A 182 -3.82 -3.78 7.80
N ILE A 183 -3.94 -3.82 6.47
CA ILE A 183 -3.88 -5.07 5.72
C ILE A 183 -2.51 -5.73 5.91
N ALA A 184 -1.41 -4.99 5.71
CA ALA A 184 -0.05 -5.51 5.87
C ALA A 184 0.17 -6.07 7.28
N ARG A 185 -0.20 -5.31 8.32
CA ARG A 185 -0.08 -5.72 9.73
C ARG A 185 -0.89 -6.98 10.06
N THR A 186 -2.14 -7.05 9.61
CA THR A 186 -3.00 -8.21 9.83
C THR A 186 -2.44 -9.45 9.13
N GLU A 187 -1.95 -9.30 7.91
CA GLU A 187 -1.34 -10.41 7.17
C GLU A 187 0.01 -10.84 7.75
N SER A 188 0.85 -9.89 8.23
CA SER A 188 2.10 -10.24 8.92
C SER A 188 1.82 -11.07 10.16
N GLY A 189 0.90 -10.62 11.05
CA GLY A 189 0.51 -11.40 12.22
C GLY A 189 -0.01 -12.80 11.87
N ARG A 190 -0.74 -12.95 10.76
CA ARG A 190 -1.19 -14.26 10.28
C ARG A 190 -0.02 -15.12 9.76
N VAL A 191 0.82 -14.57 8.90
CA VAL A 191 1.94 -15.31 8.31
C VAL A 191 2.87 -15.79 9.41
N THR A 192 3.25 -14.92 10.34
CA THR A 192 4.15 -15.28 11.46
C THR A 192 3.53 -16.23 12.48
N SER A 193 2.20 -16.39 12.53
CA SER A 193 1.54 -17.37 13.40
C SER A 193 1.34 -18.74 12.77
N VAL A 194 1.51 -18.88 11.47
CA VAL A 194 1.36 -20.14 10.70
C VAL A 194 2.72 -20.73 10.32
N THR A 195 3.77 -19.89 10.34
CA THR A 195 5.16 -20.31 10.14
C THR A 195 5.78 -20.78 11.44
#